data_78d96a3f1171c96a1e3f9ac19012a358
#
_entry.id   78d96a3f1171c96a1e3f9ac19012a358
#
_cell.length_a   1.000
_cell.length_b   1.000
_cell.length_c   1.000
_cell.angle_alpha   90.00
_cell.angle_beta   90.00
_cell.angle_gamma   90.00
#
_symmetry.space_group_name_H-M   'P 1'
#
loop_
_entity.id
_entity.type
_entity.pdbx_description
1 polymer ?
#
loop_
_entity_poly.entity_id
_entity_poly.type
_entity_poly.pdbx_seq_one_letter_code
_entity_poly.pdbx_strand_id
1 'polypeptide(L)'
;MPNLPAFLHTRRTLLLAAVGGWATAAGAQANLPLRVAVPEDVAFDYALFLGGRDVVTLRQFGGPHARRDVVELALLLREVARALPGTKVQLVRIDSYQRTLLELRAGRVDVLGTTVWNSDLAALGKNALPSPPLIADGDFVVGLFTAPDNTTAQAAQTLAALQGLKVVSNSDWSADWRTLQALGVRSLMDVKTWRQMVLAVARGRVDVLLAPFPATPDMRLDAEGQQLVPLRGRTLALVGSRHLAAAATPAGQAVANKVFPALGTLINSGAVRRAYQECGFYNPRTSGWQVMNGKTRPQPF
;
A
#
# COMPACT_ATOMS: atom_id res chain seq x y z
N MET A 1 -8.88 -89.64 38.46
CA MET A 1 -8.03 -89.60 39.70
C MET A 1 -6.62 -89.90 39.25
N PRO A 2 -5.55 -89.25 39.73
CA PRO A 2 -5.45 -88.25 40.83
C PRO A 2 -4.69 -86.96 40.42
N ASN A 3 -5.00 -85.92 41.14
CA ASN A 3 -4.24 -84.87 41.82
C ASN A 3 -2.92 -84.32 41.29
N LEU A 4 -3.02 -82.99 41.02
CA LEU A 4 -1.94 -82.02 40.97
C LEU A 4 -1.39 -81.61 42.33
N PRO A 5 -0.25 -80.93 42.34
CA PRO A 5 -0.12 -79.79 43.22
C PRO A 5 0.34 -78.52 42.49
N ALA A 6 -0.13 -77.38 43.01
CA ALA A 6 0.13 -76.02 42.59
C ALA A 6 1.57 -75.56 42.91
N PHE A 7 2.18 -74.88 42.01
CA PHE A 7 3.37 -74.04 42.23
C PHE A 7 3.07 -72.58 42.17
N LEU A 8 3.14 -71.90 43.27
CA LEU A 8 3.13 -70.45 43.43
C LEU A 8 4.47 -69.91 42.97
N HIS A 9 4.41 -69.08 41.89
CA HIS A 9 5.55 -68.23 41.52
C HIS A 9 5.19 -66.76 41.76
N THR A 10 5.77 -66.24 42.85
CA THR A 10 5.82 -64.85 43.20
C THR A 10 6.64 -64.04 42.14
N ARG A 11 6.00 -63.29 41.23
CA ARG A 11 6.69 -62.34 40.37
C ARG A 11 6.79 -61.00 41.08
N ARG A 12 8.02 -60.64 41.49
CA ARG A 12 8.35 -59.27 41.86
C ARG A 12 8.30 -58.39 40.64
N THR A 13 7.34 -57.49 40.63
CA THR A 13 7.23 -56.44 39.59
C THR A 13 8.21 -55.34 39.97
N LEU A 14 9.28 -55.17 39.19
CA LEU A 14 10.14 -54.02 39.22
C LEU A 14 9.40 -52.87 38.46
N LEU A 15 8.96 -51.86 39.22
CA LEU A 15 8.50 -50.58 38.66
C LEU A 15 9.72 -49.76 38.19
N LEU A 16 10.05 -49.80 36.91
CA LEU A 16 10.93 -48.84 36.28
C LEU A 16 10.14 -47.54 36.07
N ALA A 17 10.40 -46.53 36.89
CA ALA A 17 9.93 -45.16 36.65
C ALA A 17 10.70 -44.60 35.46
N ALA A 18 10.08 -44.63 34.29
CA ALA A 18 10.54 -43.88 33.12
C ALA A 18 10.26 -42.41 33.37
N VAL A 19 11.25 -41.65 33.83
CA VAL A 19 11.24 -40.19 33.77
C VAL A 19 11.39 -39.81 32.31
N GLY A 20 10.26 -39.73 31.61
CA GLY A 20 10.19 -39.18 30.29
C GLY A 20 10.48 -37.68 30.34
N GLY A 21 11.73 -37.32 30.08
CA GLY A 21 12.08 -35.93 29.79
C GLY A 21 11.27 -35.45 28.60
N TRP A 22 10.30 -34.59 28.87
CA TRP A 22 9.71 -33.76 27.83
C TRP A 22 10.80 -32.80 27.38
N ALA A 23 11.61 -33.22 26.42
CA ALA A 23 12.38 -32.32 25.62
C ALA A 23 11.33 -31.42 24.94
N THR A 24 11.17 -30.21 25.47
CA THR A 24 10.50 -29.13 24.75
C THR A 24 11.25 -28.99 23.45
N ALA A 25 10.66 -29.54 22.37
CA ALA A 25 11.03 -29.18 21.03
C ALA A 25 10.70 -27.67 20.88
N ALA A 26 11.62 -26.82 21.38
CA ALA A 26 11.81 -25.49 20.85
C ALA A 26 12.27 -25.73 19.41
N GLY A 27 11.33 -26.26 18.60
CA GLY A 27 11.52 -26.52 17.19
C GLY A 27 12.02 -25.23 16.58
N ALA A 28 13.14 -25.30 15.93
CA ALA A 28 13.61 -24.31 14.99
C ALA A 28 12.41 -23.92 14.13
N GLN A 29 11.78 -22.82 14.49
CA GLN A 29 10.77 -22.17 13.67
C GLN A 29 11.56 -21.81 12.43
N ALA A 30 11.44 -22.65 11.39
CA ALA A 30 12.09 -22.44 10.11
C ALA A 30 11.90 -20.96 9.82
N ASN A 31 12.98 -20.22 9.59
CA ASN A 31 12.97 -18.80 9.31
C ASN A 31 12.28 -18.61 7.95
N LEU A 32 10.95 -18.79 7.94
CA LEU A 32 10.13 -18.51 6.78
C LEU A 32 10.28 -17.03 6.45
N PRO A 33 10.45 -16.68 5.19
CA PRO A 33 10.59 -15.29 4.80
C PRO A 33 9.30 -14.52 5.13
N LEU A 34 9.45 -13.26 5.52
CA LEU A 34 8.36 -12.31 5.63
C LEU A 34 7.78 -12.07 4.24
N ARG A 35 6.53 -12.45 4.02
CA ARG A 35 5.83 -12.33 2.73
C ARG A 35 5.21 -10.94 2.63
N VAL A 36 5.77 -10.11 1.75
CA VAL A 36 5.34 -8.73 1.51
C VAL A 36 4.59 -8.66 0.19
N ALA A 37 3.28 -8.38 0.24
CA ALA A 37 2.48 -8.20 -0.97
C ALA A 37 2.78 -6.87 -1.63
N VAL A 38 3.01 -6.87 -2.94
CA VAL A 38 3.35 -5.68 -3.71
C VAL A 38 2.88 -5.84 -5.16
N PRO A 39 2.37 -4.78 -5.84
CA PRO A 39 2.14 -4.80 -7.28
C PRO A 39 3.43 -5.06 -8.05
N GLU A 40 3.33 -5.70 -9.22
CA GLU A 40 4.52 -6.09 -9.99
C GLU A 40 5.32 -4.87 -10.48
N ASP A 41 4.61 -3.85 -10.95
CA ASP A 41 5.21 -2.58 -11.38
C ASP A 41 5.93 -1.85 -10.24
N VAL A 42 5.36 -1.88 -9.03
CA VAL A 42 6.00 -1.32 -7.84
C VAL A 42 7.26 -2.09 -7.45
N ALA A 43 7.22 -3.42 -7.50
CA ALA A 43 8.40 -4.25 -7.23
C ALA A 43 9.53 -3.99 -8.25
N PHE A 44 9.17 -3.83 -9.53
CA PHE A 44 10.10 -3.50 -10.60
C PHE A 44 10.72 -2.11 -10.41
N ASP A 45 9.89 -1.07 -10.23
CA ASP A 45 10.36 0.30 -10.00
C ASP A 45 11.17 0.42 -8.71
N TYR A 46 10.82 -0.33 -7.66
CA TYR A 46 11.60 -0.37 -6.43
C TYR A 46 13.03 -0.88 -6.65
N ALA A 47 13.20 -1.92 -7.44
CA ALA A 47 14.53 -2.44 -7.77
C ALA A 47 15.37 -1.41 -8.53
N LEU A 48 14.77 -0.71 -9.50
CA LEU A 48 15.41 0.37 -10.25
C LEU A 48 15.69 1.60 -9.37
N PHE A 49 14.74 1.98 -8.51
CA PHE A 49 14.90 3.06 -7.55
C PHE A 49 16.06 2.80 -6.58
N LEU A 50 16.22 1.58 -6.09
CA LEU A 50 17.37 1.24 -5.27
C LEU A 50 18.68 1.34 -6.04
N GLY A 51 18.73 0.87 -7.29
CA GLY A 51 19.95 0.93 -8.10
C GLY A 51 21.17 0.33 -7.41
N GLY A 52 20.99 -0.75 -6.65
CA GLY A 52 22.04 -1.39 -5.85
C GLY A 52 22.31 -0.76 -4.49
N ARG A 53 21.62 0.31 -4.10
CA ARG A 53 21.76 0.92 -2.76
C ARG A 53 21.16 0.00 -1.69
N ASP A 54 21.76 0.00 -0.51
CA ASP A 54 21.18 -0.69 0.65
C ASP A 54 20.01 0.14 1.21
N VAL A 55 18.85 -0.49 1.30
CA VAL A 55 17.62 0.12 1.83
C VAL A 55 17.80 0.63 3.27
N VAL A 56 18.63 -0.01 4.09
CA VAL A 56 18.87 0.37 5.50
C VAL A 56 19.53 1.75 5.59
N THR A 57 20.39 2.08 4.63
CA THR A 57 21.13 3.34 4.58
C THR A 57 20.40 4.44 3.81
N LEU A 58 19.24 4.13 3.23
CA LEU A 58 18.49 5.06 2.38
C LEU A 58 18.04 6.28 3.18
N ARG A 59 18.44 7.48 2.73
CA ARG A 59 18.09 8.77 3.34
C ARG A 59 17.31 9.69 2.40
N GLN A 60 17.42 9.47 1.10
CA GLN A 60 16.76 10.25 0.05
C GLN A 60 15.81 9.34 -0.74
N PHE A 61 14.61 9.84 -1.00
CA PHE A 61 13.51 9.12 -1.62
C PHE A 61 13.07 9.73 -2.95
N GLY A 62 13.86 10.64 -3.50
CA GLY A 62 13.66 11.22 -4.83
C GLY A 62 14.48 10.53 -5.91
N GLY A 63 14.30 10.97 -7.15
CA GLY A 63 15.03 10.50 -8.32
C GLY A 63 14.21 9.61 -9.25
N PRO A 64 14.86 9.00 -10.27
CA PRO A 64 14.19 8.12 -11.20
C PRO A 64 13.48 6.97 -10.49
N HIS A 65 12.34 6.56 -11.00
CA HIS A 65 11.47 5.51 -10.45
C HIS A 65 10.94 5.77 -9.04
N ALA A 66 11.24 6.94 -8.44
CA ALA A 66 10.66 7.33 -7.17
C ALA A 66 9.21 7.76 -7.37
N ARG A 67 8.30 7.05 -6.74
CA ARG A 67 6.87 7.39 -6.66
C ARG A 67 6.30 6.91 -5.32
N ARG A 68 5.13 7.37 -4.97
CA ARG A 68 4.52 7.16 -3.65
C ARG A 68 4.65 5.72 -3.13
N ASP A 69 4.16 4.75 -3.90
CA ASP A 69 4.10 3.34 -3.51
C ASP A 69 5.48 2.67 -3.45
N VAL A 70 6.42 3.07 -4.30
CA VAL A 70 7.83 2.67 -4.21
C VAL A 70 8.46 3.17 -2.91
N VAL A 71 8.17 4.42 -2.54
CA VAL A 71 8.65 5.02 -1.29
C VAL A 71 8.03 4.34 -0.07
N GLU A 72 6.74 3.99 -0.13
CA GLU A 72 6.06 3.21 0.92
C GLU A 72 6.74 1.86 1.17
N LEU A 73 7.03 1.12 0.08
CA LEU A 73 7.76 -0.15 0.14
C LEU A 73 9.16 0.04 0.73
N ALA A 74 9.89 1.07 0.27
CA ALA A 74 11.24 1.36 0.75
C ALA A 74 11.26 1.71 2.26
N LEU A 75 10.32 2.52 2.73
CA LEU A 75 10.15 2.85 4.14
C LEU A 75 9.85 1.60 4.98
N LEU A 76 8.90 0.77 4.53
CA LEU A 76 8.57 -0.48 5.21
C LEU A 76 9.77 -1.41 5.32
N LEU A 77 10.45 -1.69 4.19
CA LEU A 77 11.57 -2.64 4.16
C LEU A 77 12.78 -2.14 4.94
N ARG A 78 13.03 -0.81 4.94
CA ARG A 78 14.05 -0.20 5.80
C ARG A 78 13.76 -0.43 7.27
N GLU A 79 12.55 -0.21 7.71
CA GLU A 79 12.19 -0.39 9.12
C GLU A 79 12.07 -1.87 9.50
N VAL A 80 11.69 -2.76 8.58
CA VAL A 80 11.78 -4.21 8.78
C VAL A 80 13.23 -4.63 9.03
N ALA A 81 14.16 -4.20 8.18
CA ALA A 81 15.57 -4.56 8.34
C ALA A 81 16.18 -4.04 9.65
N ARG A 82 15.72 -2.89 10.16
CA ARG A 82 16.17 -2.30 11.42
C ARG A 82 15.54 -2.94 12.65
N ALA A 83 14.22 -3.13 12.63
CA ALA A 83 13.47 -3.62 13.79
C ALA A 83 13.43 -5.15 13.92
N LEU A 84 13.66 -5.86 12.81
CA LEU A 84 13.63 -7.32 12.70
C LEU A 84 14.90 -7.82 11.98
N PRO A 85 16.10 -7.60 12.56
CA PRO A 85 17.37 -7.95 11.91
C PRO A 85 17.43 -9.45 11.57
N GLY A 86 18.01 -9.77 10.42
CA GLY A 86 18.10 -11.15 9.91
C GLY A 86 16.84 -11.69 9.26
N THR A 87 15.72 -10.93 9.24
CA THR A 87 14.50 -11.34 8.55
C THR A 87 14.73 -11.38 7.06
N LYS A 88 14.52 -12.54 6.43
CA LYS A 88 14.46 -12.65 4.97
C LYS A 88 13.10 -12.12 4.49
N VAL A 89 13.11 -11.33 3.43
CA VAL A 89 11.90 -10.78 2.82
C VAL A 89 11.65 -11.47 1.48
N GLN A 90 10.39 -11.85 1.25
CA GLN A 90 9.89 -12.33 -0.04
C GLN A 90 8.83 -11.37 -0.55
N LEU A 91 9.08 -10.73 -1.69
CA LEU A 91 8.06 -9.93 -2.37
C LEU A 91 7.08 -10.87 -3.10
N VAL A 92 5.80 -10.79 -2.75
CA VAL A 92 4.71 -11.53 -3.38
C VAL A 92 3.98 -10.58 -4.31
N ARG A 93 4.08 -10.80 -5.63
CA ARG A 93 3.51 -9.92 -6.65
C ARG A 93 2.01 -10.15 -6.79
N ILE A 94 1.22 -9.10 -6.57
CA ILE A 94 -0.24 -9.15 -6.64
C ILE A 94 -0.74 -7.81 -7.21
N ASP A 95 -1.17 -7.79 -8.46
CA ASP A 95 -1.57 -6.56 -9.15
C ASP A 95 -3.00 -6.08 -8.82
N SER A 96 -3.86 -7.00 -8.38
CA SER A 96 -5.22 -6.64 -8.01
C SER A 96 -5.30 -6.14 -6.57
N TYR A 97 -5.73 -4.90 -6.38
CA TYR A 97 -5.95 -4.29 -5.06
C TYR A 97 -6.88 -5.14 -4.18
N GLN A 98 -8.00 -5.60 -4.73
CA GLN A 98 -8.96 -6.44 -3.99
C GLN A 98 -8.35 -7.80 -3.62
N ARG A 99 -7.59 -8.41 -4.52
CA ARG A 99 -6.90 -9.67 -4.25
C ARG A 99 -5.86 -9.49 -3.15
N THR A 100 -5.13 -8.38 -3.12
CA THR A 100 -4.16 -8.06 -2.08
C THR A 100 -4.81 -8.06 -0.70
N LEU A 101 -5.99 -7.45 -0.54
CA LEU A 101 -6.77 -7.45 0.70
C LEU A 101 -7.23 -8.86 1.10
N LEU A 102 -7.67 -9.68 0.14
CA LEU A 102 -8.08 -11.06 0.38
C LEU A 102 -6.90 -11.95 0.81
N GLU A 103 -5.73 -11.78 0.19
CA GLU A 103 -4.51 -12.52 0.55
C GLU A 103 -4.03 -12.15 1.96
N LEU A 104 -4.10 -10.86 2.33
CA LEU A 104 -3.81 -10.39 3.69
C LEU A 104 -4.79 -11.01 4.69
N ARG A 105 -6.10 -10.93 4.43
CA ARG A 105 -7.14 -11.49 5.29
C ARG A 105 -6.96 -12.98 5.54
N ALA A 106 -6.53 -13.71 4.52
CA ALA A 106 -6.30 -15.15 4.59
C ALA A 106 -4.94 -15.54 5.21
N GLY A 107 -4.09 -14.56 5.55
CA GLY A 107 -2.74 -14.81 6.08
C GLY A 107 -1.79 -15.46 5.06
N ARG A 108 -2.09 -15.36 3.75
CA ARG A 108 -1.19 -15.85 2.69
C ARG A 108 -0.06 -14.87 2.38
N VAL A 109 -0.20 -13.61 2.79
CA VAL A 109 0.87 -12.62 2.91
C VAL A 109 0.88 -12.09 4.33
N ASP A 110 2.03 -11.59 4.80
CA ASP A 110 2.20 -11.16 6.19
C ASP A 110 2.05 -9.64 6.34
N VAL A 111 2.39 -8.88 5.30
CA VAL A 111 2.29 -7.42 5.31
C VAL A 111 2.08 -6.89 3.89
N LEU A 112 1.39 -5.76 3.77
CA LEU A 112 1.24 -5.03 2.52
C LEU A 112 2.42 -4.09 2.33
N GLY A 113 3.06 -4.12 1.16
CA GLY A 113 4.19 -3.25 0.80
C GLY A 113 3.78 -1.84 0.40
N THR A 114 2.49 -1.63 0.12
CA THR A 114 1.89 -0.34 -0.22
C THR A 114 0.70 -0.06 0.67
N THR A 115 0.39 1.24 0.87
CA THR A 115 -0.73 1.62 1.72
C THR A 115 -2.08 1.31 1.09
N VAL A 116 -3.07 1.03 1.94
CA VAL A 116 -4.47 0.82 1.58
C VAL A 116 -5.39 1.74 2.39
N TRP A 117 -6.61 1.92 1.94
CA TRP A 117 -7.58 2.80 2.60
C TRP A 117 -8.07 2.21 3.93
N ASN A 118 -8.21 3.06 4.94
CA ASN A 118 -8.71 2.66 6.25
C ASN A 118 -10.10 2.01 6.18
N SER A 119 -10.98 2.50 5.30
CA SER A 119 -12.30 1.90 5.08
C SER A 119 -12.23 0.43 4.65
N ASP A 120 -11.25 0.09 3.80
CA ASP A 120 -11.08 -1.28 3.30
C ASP A 120 -10.48 -2.18 4.38
N LEU A 121 -9.56 -1.64 5.21
CA LEU A 121 -9.02 -2.36 6.38
C LEU A 121 -10.08 -2.62 7.43
N ALA A 122 -10.98 -1.65 7.69
CA ALA A 122 -12.09 -1.82 8.62
C ALA A 122 -13.00 -3.00 8.22
N ALA A 123 -13.19 -3.24 6.92
CA ALA A 123 -13.94 -4.38 6.40
C ALA A 123 -13.24 -5.74 6.64
N LEU A 124 -11.93 -5.77 6.87
CA LEU A 124 -11.18 -6.98 7.21
C LEU A 124 -11.25 -7.32 8.71
N GLY A 125 -11.67 -6.38 9.54
CA GLY A 125 -11.79 -6.55 11.00
C GLY A 125 -10.47 -6.97 11.65
N LYS A 126 -10.54 -7.92 12.56
CA LYS A 126 -9.38 -8.42 13.33
C LYS A 126 -8.29 -9.14 12.50
N ASN A 127 -8.54 -9.42 11.23
CA ASN A 127 -7.58 -10.10 10.36
C ASN A 127 -6.52 -9.15 9.79
N ALA A 128 -6.70 -7.85 9.93
CA ALA A 128 -5.77 -6.83 9.50
C ALA A 128 -5.36 -5.94 10.68
N LEU A 129 -4.05 -5.72 10.80
CA LEU A 129 -3.43 -4.87 11.82
C LEU A 129 -2.89 -3.62 11.12
N PRO A 130 -3.58 -2.46 11.20
CA PRO A 130 -3.14 -1.25 10.52
C PRO A 130 -1.95 -0.59 11.22
N SER A 131 -1.06 0.03 10.43
CA SER A 131 -0.05 0.97 10.93
C SER A 131 -0.71 2.31 11.33
N PRO A 132 0.01 3.23 11.99
CA PRO A 132 -0.36 4.64 11.96
C PRO A 132 -0.52 5.12 10.50
N PRO A 133 -1.38 6.13 10.23
CA PRO A 133 -1.64 6.61 8.88
C PRO A 133 -0.38 7.23 8.26
N LEU A 134 0.13 6.65 7.16
CA LEU A 134 1.20 7.27 6.39
C LEU A 134 0.67 8.48 5.61
N ILE A 135 -0.61 8.43 5.23
CA ILE A 135 -1.33 9.54 4.58
C ILE A 135 -2.59 9.79 5.41
N ALA A 136 -2.70 10.98 5.99
CA ALA A 136 -3.86 11.37 6.78
C ALA A 136 -5.10 11.63 5.90
N ASP A 137 -6.29 11.67 6.50
CA ASP A 137 -7.52 12.00 5.77
C ASP A 137 -7.44 13.42 5.18
N GLY A 138 -7.70 13.52 3.89
CA GLY A 138 -7.59 14.75 3.12
C GLY A 138 -6.19 15.05 2.54
N ASP A 139 -5.15 14.33 2.98
CA ASP A 139 -3.77 14.51 2.48
C ASP A 139 -3.51 13.83 1.14
N PHE A 140 -4.35 12.88 0.73
CA PHE A 140 -4.21 12.26 -0.59
C PHE A 140 -4.82 13.17 -1.66
N VAL A 141 -4.00 14.06 -2.19
CA VAL A 141 -4.41 15.01 -3.23
C VAL A 141 -3.98 14.49 -4.60
N VAL A 142 -4.91 14.51 -5.54
CA VAL A 142 -4.71 14.07 -6.93
C VAL A 142 -4.97 15.20 -7.92
N GLY A 143 -4.32 15.11 -9.08
CA GLY A 143 -4.61 15.93 -10.24
C GLY A 143 -5.70 15.31 -11.12
N LEU A 144 -6.37 16.17 -11.91
CA LEU A 144 -7.14 15.73 -13.06
C LEU A 144 -6.22 15.87 -14.29
N PHE A 145 -5.99 14.78 -15.00
CA PHE A 145 -5.08 14.75 -16.15
C PHE A 145 -5.84 14.55 -17.44
N THR A 146 -5.44 15.29 -18.48
CA THR A 146 -6.06 15.32 -19.79
C THR A 146 -5.03 15.19 -20.91
N ALA A 147 -5.48 14.94 -22.13
CA ALA A 147 -4.62 15.01 -23.30
C ALA A 147 -4.13 16.46 -23.53
N PRO A 148 -2.87 16.68 -23.99
CA PRO A 148 -2.30 18.02 -24.18
C PRO A 148 -3.08 18.91 -25.13
N ASP A 149 -3.81 18.34 -26.07
CA ASP A 149 -4.62 19.03 -27.08
C ASP A 149 -6.10 19.22 -26.68
N ASN A 150 -6.55 18.66 -25.54
CA ASN A 150 -7.91 18.86 -25.03
C ASN A 150 -8.04 20.23 -24.34
N THR A 151 -8.19 21.28 -25.16
CA THR A 151 -8.32 22.65 -24.66
C THR A 151 -9.60 22.89 -23.85
N THR A 152 -10.67 22.16 -24.15
CA THR A 152 -11.95 22.22 -23.41
C THR A 152 -11.76 21.78 -21.97
N ALA A 153 -11.10 20.63 -21.73
CA ALA A 153 -10.81 20.17 -20.38
C ALA A 153 -9.85 21.14 -19.65
N GLN A 154 -8.80 21.64 -20.33
CA GLN A 154 -7.85 22.57 -19.73
C GLN A 154 -8.50 23.91 -19.34
N ALA A 155 -9.54 24.34 -20.05
CA ALA A 155 -10.32 25.55 -19.74
C ALA A 155 -11.33 25.37 -18.60
N ALA A 156 -11.54 24.14 -18.07
CA ALA A 156 -12.48 23.86 -17.00
C ALA A 156 -11.99 24.41 -15.65
N GLN A 157 -12.34 25.66 -15.34
CA GLN A 157 -11.84 26.39 -14.17
C GLN A 157 -12.83 26.39 -12.99
N THR A 158 -14.08 26.04 -13.21
CA THR A 158 -15.14 26.04 -12.19
C THR A 158 -15.59 24.62 -11.86
N LEU A 159 -16.22 24.43 -10.70
CA LEU A 159 -16.81 23.14 -10.34
C LEU A 159 -17.83 22.67 -11.39
N ALA A 160 -18.70 23.57 -11.85
CA ALA A 160 -19.70 23.25 -12.87
C ALA A 160 -19.05 22.77 -14.19
N ALA A 161 -17.95 23.42 -14.61
CA ALA A 161 -17.19 22.99 -15.79
C ALA A 161 -16.56 21.61 -15.61
N LEU A 162 -15.96 21.32 -14.43
CA LEU A 162 -15.42 19.99 -14.11
C LEU A 162 -16.49 18.92 -14.09
N GLN A 163 -17.68 19.22 -13.53
CA GLN A 163 -18.83 18.29 -13.51
C GLN A 163 -19.33 17.95 -14.92
N GLY A 164 -19.11 18.82 -15.89
CA GLY A 164 -19.46 18.62 -17.29
C GLY A 164 -18.50 17.72 -18.07
N LEU A 165 -17.29 17.47 -17.55
CA LEU A 165 -16.30 16.63 -18.22
C LEU A 165 -16.68 15.15 -18.16
N LYS A 166 -16.23 14.40 -19.18
CA LYS A 166 -16.26 12.93 -19.18
C LYS A 166 -15.05 12.43 -18.41
N VAL A 167 -15.29 11.77 -17.29
CA VAL A 167 -14.23 11.27 -16.39
C VAL A 167 -14.15 9.75 -16.50
N VAL A 168 -12.94 9.20 -16.47
CA VAL A 168 -12.71 7.75 -16.34
C VAL A 168 -12.07 7.44 -15.01
N SER A 169 -12.51 6.36 -14.37
CA SER A 169 -11.91 5.77 -13.18
C SER A 169 -12.23 4.27 -13.12
N ASN A 170 -11.76 3.60 -12.09
CA ASN A 170 -12.08 2.21 -11.80
C ASN A 170 -13.00 2.14 -10.58
N SER A 171 -14.17 1.50 -10.72
CA SER A 171 -15.13 1.35 -9.63
C SER A 171 -14.59 0.54 -8.45
N ASP A 172 -13.52 -0.28 -8.65
CA ASP A 172 -12.83 -1.00 -7.59
C ASP A 172 -11.90 -0.08 -6.77
N TRP A 173 -11.57 1.12 -7.27
CA TRP A 173 -10.87 2.17 -6.54
C TRP A 173 -11.88 3.02 -5.76
N SER A 174 -12.35 2.47 -4.67
CA SER A 174 -13.52 2.97 -3.92
C SER A 174 -13.41 4.44 -3.52
N ALA A 175 -12.22 4.94 -3.18
CA ALA A 175 -12.01 6.33 -2.79
C ALA A 175 -12.11 7.28 -4.00
N ASP A 176 -11.47 6.93 -5.12
CA ASP A 176 -11.56 7.71 -6.37
C ASP A 176 -12.99 7.76 -6.87
N TRP A 177 -13.63 6.60 -6.94
CA TRP A 177 -15.00 6.46 -7.42
C TRP A 177 -15.99 7.28 -6.59
N ARG A 178 -15.97 7.12 -5.27
CA ARG A 178 -16.84 7.89 -4.35
C ARG A 178 -16.55 9.38 -4.39
N THR A 179 -15.27 9.78 -4.52
CA THR A 179 -14.90 11.20 -4.64
C THR A 179 -15.49 11.81 -5.91
N LEU A 180 -15.41 11.11 -7.04
CA LEU A 180 -15.97 11.57 -8.31
C LEU A 180 -17.51 11.61 -8.30
N GLN A 181 -18.16 10.62 -7.70
CA GLN A 181 -19.62 10.62 -7.49
C GLN A 181 -20.05 11.79 -6.61
N ALA A 182 -19.34 12.02 -5.48
CA ALA A 182 -19.63 13.13 -4.58
C ALA A 182 -19.34 14.50 -5.20
N LEU A 183 -18.37 14.58 -6.13
CA LEU A 183 -18.11 15.78 -6.92
C LEU A 183 -19.28 16.08 -7.87
N GLY A 184 -20.11 15.10 -8.22
CA GLY A 184 -21.26 15.25 -9.09
C GLY A 184 -20.89 15.27 -10.58
N VAL A 185 -19.83 14.56 -10.99
CA VAL A 185 -19.50 14.43 -12.42
C VAL A 185 -20.64 13.76 -13.17
N ARG A 186 -21.03 14.31 -14.32
CA ARG A 186 -22.19 13.85 -15.09
C ARG A 186 -21.92 12.59 -15.91
N SER A 187 -20.67 12.36 -16.27
CA SER A 187 -20.24 11.21 -17.06
C SER A 187 -19.02 10.57 -16.39
N LEU A 188 -19.22 9.41 -15.77
CA LEU A 188 -18.18 8.63 -15.12
C LEU A 188 -18.12 7.25 -15.76
N MET A 189 -17.03 6.98 -16.48
CA MET A 189 -16.78 5.71 -17.18
C MET A 189 -16.01 4.76 -16.24
N ASP A 190 -16.51 3.53 -16.08
CA ASP A 190 -15.81 2.47 -15.36
C ASP A 190 -14.88 1.70 -16.31
N VAL A 191 -13.58 1.72 -16.02
CA VAL A 191 -12.54 1.02 -16.79
C VAL A 191 -11.59 0.31 -15.83
N LYS A 192 -11.38 -0.99 -16.03
CA LYS A 192 -10.73 -1.86 -15.04
C LYS A 192 -9.21 -1.78 -15.01
N THR A 193 -8.54 -1.24 -16.02
CA THR A 193 -7.08 -1.18 -16.06
C THR A 193 -6.57 0.25 -16.27
N TRP A 194 -5.47 0.57 -15.60
CA TRP A 194 -4.78 1.85 -15.75
C TRP A 194 -4.46 2.15 -17.22
N ARG A 195 -3.91 1.18 -17.93
CA ARG A 195 -3.59 1.32 -19.36
C ARG A 195 -4.79 1.76 -20.21
N GLN A 196 -5.94 1.11 -20.01
CA GLN A 196 -7.14 1.47 -20.75
C GLN A 196 -7.65 2.88 -20.40
N MET A 197 -7.54 3.30 -19.14
CA MET A 197 -7.89 4.66 -18.72
C MET A 197 -7.01 5.70 -19.39
N VAL A 198 -5.68 5.52 -19.37
CA VAL A 198 -4.71 6.42 -20.02
C VAL A 198 -5.00 6.53 -21.52
N LEU A 199 -5.18 5.39 -22.20
CA LEU A 199 -5.48 5.37 -23.64
C LEU A 199 -6.86 5.96 -23.97
N ALA A 200 -7.85 5.88 -23.08
CA ALA A 200 -9.16 6.51 -23.28
C ALA A 200 -9.05 8.03 -23.25
N VAL A 201 -8.27 8.60 -22.34
CA VAL A 201 -8.00 10.03 -22.28
C VAL A 201 -7.15 10.48 -23.48
N ALA A 202 -6.04 9.80 -23.75
CA ALA A 202 -5.12 10.16 -24.85
C ALA A 202 -5.80 10.13 -26.23
N ARG A 203 -6.83 9.31 -26.42
CA ARG A 203 -7.61 9.20 -27.65
C ARG A 203 -8.88 10.07 -27.66
N GLY A 204 -9.08 10.93 -26.67
CA GLY A 204 -10.24 11.81 -26.57
C GLY A 204 -11.60 11.10 -26.38
N ARG A 205 -11.61 9.83 -25.94
CA ARG A 205 -12.86 9.11 -25.63
C ARG A 205 -13.52 9.65 -24.36
N VAL A 206 -12.68 10.07 -23.42
CA VAL A 206 -13.02 10.76 -22.18
C VAL A 206 -12.09 11.96 -22.02
N ASP A 207 -12.46 12.91 -21.17
CA ASP A 207 -11.72 14.17 -21.04
C ASP A 207 -10.59 14.06 -20.02
N VAL A 208 -10.81 13.40 -18.89
CA VAL A 208 -9.86 13.37 -17.77
C VAL A 208 -9.85 12.04 -17.01
N LEU A 209 -8.71 11.78 -16.36
CA LEU A 209 -8.55 10.77 -15.31
C LEU A 209 -7.94 11.41 -14.06
N LEU A 210 -8.05 10.72 -12.90
CA LEU A 210 -7.35 11.09 -11.67
C LEU A 210 -6.00 10.38 -11.58
N ALA A 211 -4.96 11.12 -11.18
CA ALA A 211 -3.66 10.55 -10.84
C ALA A 211 -2.93 11.40 -9.78
N PRO A 212 -2.04 10.80 -8.97
CA PRO A 212 -1.06 11.54 -8.19
C PRO A 212 -0.16 12.38 -9.11
N PHE A 213 0.36 13.48 -8.56
CA PHE A 213 1.29 14.33 -9.32
C PHE A 213 2.65 13.65 -9.41
N PRO A 214 3.26 13.58 -10.61
CA PRO A 214 4.64 13.14 -10.76
C PRO A 214 5.63 14.21 -10.31
N ALA A 215 6.89 13.80 -10.06
CA ALA A 215 7.96 14.69 -9.66
C ALA A 215 8.52 15.55 -10.82
N THR A 216 8.10 15.31 -12.05
CA THR A 216 8.57 16.04 -13.23
C THR A 216 8.32 17.55 -13.11
N PRO A 217 9.22 18.42 -13.61
CA PRO A 217 9.10 19.87 -13.47
C PRO A 217 7.80 20.47 -14.01
N ASP A 218 7.26 19.92 -15.08
CA ASP A 218 6.02 20.34 -15.73
C ASP A 218 4.78 19.56 -15.26
N MET A 219 4.99 18.58 -14.36
CA MET A 219 3.96 17.67 -13.83
C MET A 219 3.26 16.85 -14.92
N ARG A 220 3.90 16.64 -16.05
CA ARG A 220 3.37 15.74 -17.09
C ARG A 220 3.40 14.30 -16.59
N LEU A 221 2.31 13.61 -16.82
CA LEU A 221 2.17 12.19 -16.54
C LEU A 221 2.55 11.40 -17.79
N ASP A 222 3.73 10.80 -17.79
CA ASP A 222 4.16 9.85 -18.82
C ASP A 222 3.70 8.45 -18.42
N ALA A 223 2.73 7.93 -19.16
CA ALA A 223 2.15 6.62 -18.87
C ALA A 223 1.75 5.92 -20.17
N GLU A 224 2.08 4.63 -20.29
CA GLU A 224 1.70 3.78 -21.43
C GLU A 224 2.14 4.36 -22.80
N GLY A 225 3.28 5.06 -22.83
CA GLY A 225 3.78 5.75 -24.02
C GLY A 225 2.96 6.99 -24.42
N GLN A 226 2.08 7.47 -23.52
CA GLN A 226 1.30 8.67 -23.71
C GLN A 226 1.71 9.76 -22.72
N GLN A 227 1.56 11.01 -23.12
CA GLN A 227 1.76 12.17 -22.24
C GLN A 227 0.43 12.81 -21.92
N LEU A 228 0.10 12.92 -20.65
CA LEU A 228 -1.06 13.65 -20.16
C LEU A 228 -0.59 14.87 -19.35
N VAL A 229 -1.39 15.94 -19.37
CA VAL A 229 -1.09 17.17 -18.63
C VAL A 229 -2.14 17.40 -17.54
N PRO A 230 -1.74 17.96 -16.38
CA PRO A 230 -2.70 18.25 -15.32
C PRO A 230 -3.57 19.48 -15.68
N LEU A 231 -4.83 19.47 -15.25
CA LEU A 231 -5.65 20.69 -15.21
C LEU A 231 -5.06 21.63 -14.17
N ARG A 232 -4.31 22.63 -14.62
CA ARG A 232 -3.57 23.54 -13.74
C ARG A 232 -4.49 24.31 -12.79
N GLY A 233 -4.03 24.45 -11.54
CA GLY A 233 -4.78 25.18 -10.51
C GLY A 233 -5.91 24.36 -9.86
N ARG A 234 -6.12 23.10 -10.22
CA ARG A 234 -7.22 22.25 -9.75
C ARG A 234 -6.74 20.92 -9.22
N THR A 235 -7.25 20.54 -8.05
CA THR A 235 -6.96 19.27 -7.39
C THR A 235 -8.23 18.70 -6.77
N LEU A 236 -8.22 17.41 -6.49
CA LEU A 236 -9.20 16.73 -5.65
C LEU A 236 -8.49 16.09 -4.46
N ALA A 237 -9.09 16.14 -3.28
CA ALA A 237 -8.64 15.39 -2.13
C ALA A 237 -9.47 14.12 -1.99
N LEU A 238 -8.82 12.96 -2.06
CA LEU A 238 -9.50 11.68 -1.83
C LEU A 238 -9.83 11.52 -0.34
N VAL A 239 -11.00 10.94 -0.07
CA VAL A 239 -11.50 10.79 1.31
C VAL A 239 -10.92 9.55 1.96
N GLY A 240 -10.45 9.69 3.20
CA GLY A 240 -9.94 8.63 4.03
C GLY A 240 -8.44 8.70 4.25
N SER A 241 -7.96 8.01 5.28
CA SER A 241 -6.53 7.82 5.55
C SER A 241 -6.01 6.55 4.91
N ARG A 242 -4.69 6.49 4.68
CA ARG A 242 -4.04 5.30 4.12
C ARG A 242 -2.98 4.75 5.07
N HIS A 243 -2.96 3.43 5.18
CA HIS A 243 -2.15 2.69 6.14
C HIS A 243 -1.44 1.53 5.45
N LEU A 244 -0.24 1.20 5.88
CA LEU A 244 0.27 -0.14 5.72
C LEU A 244 -0.52 -1.08 6.64
N ALA A 245 -0.59 -2.35 6.30
CA ALA A 245 -1.31 -3.32 7.11
C ALA A 245 -0.57 -4.65 7.17
N ALA A 246 -0.58 -5.26 8.35
CA ALA A 246 -0.07 -6.60 8.58
C ALA A 246 -1.23 -7.58 8.81
N ALA A 247 -1.05 -8.83 8.43
CA ALA A 247 -1.98 -9.90 8.73
C ALA A 247 -1.89 -10.32 10.21
N ALA A 248 -2.94 -10.96 10.73
CA ALA A 248 -2.94 -11.55 12.07
C ALA A 248 -2.14 -12.87 12.14
N THR A 249 -1.08 -13.03 11.33
CA THR A 249 -0.11 -14.13 11.38
C THR A 249 0.98 -13.82 12.40
N PRO A 250 1.75 -14.82 12.89
CA PRO A 250 2.89 -14.55 13.80
C PRO A 250 3.90 -13.55 13.21
N ALA A 251 4.23 -13.67 11.92
CA ALA A 251 5.13 -12.75 11.24
C ALA A 251 4.52 -11.35 11.08
N GLY A 252 3.23 -11.26 10.70
CA GLY A 252 2.51 -9.98 10.61
C GLY A 252 2.38 -9.30 11.97
N GLN A 253 2.12 -10.07 13.05
CA GLN A 253 2.09 -9.55 14.42
C GLN A 253 3.46 -8.98 14.85
N ALA A 254 4.56 -9.63 14.46
CA ALA A 254 5.91 -9.12 14.73
C ALA A 254 6.15 -7.77 14.01
N VAL A 255 5.68 -7.62 12.76
CA VAL A 255 5.72 -6.35 12.04
C VAL A 255 4.87 -5.30 12.76
N ALA A 256 3.63 -5.62 13.11
CA ALA A 256 2.74 -4.69 13.79
C ALA A 256 3.32 -4.19 15.12
N ASN A 257 3.96 -5.07 15.89
CA ASN A 257 4.48 -4.75 17.21
C ASN A 257 5.84 -4.04 17.20
N LYS A 258 6.69 -4.27 16.18
CA LYS A 258 8.05 -3.75 16.16
C LYS A 258 8.30 -2.71 15.06
N VAL A 259 7.72 -2.92 13.87
CA VAL A 259 7.96 -2.04 12.70
C VAL A 259 7.00 -0.86 12.68
N PHE A 260 5.70 -1.06 12.96
CA PHE A 260 4.72 0.02 12.90
C PHE A 260 4.95 1.14 13.93
N PRO A 261 5.42 0.89 15.17
CA PRO A 261 5.85 1.97 16.07
C PRO A 261 7.01 2.79 15.52
N ALA A 262 7.99 2.14 14.86
CA ALA A 262 9.10 2.85 14.21
C ALA A 262 8.61 3.75 13.05
N LEU A 263 7.66 3.24 12.24
CA LEU A 263 6.99 4.07 11.22
C LEU A 263 6.23 5.24 11.84
N GLY A 264 5.56 5.05 12.98
CA GLY A 264 4.91 6.11 13.75
C GLY A 264 5.89 7.22 14.14
N THR A 265 7.08 6.86 14.58
CA THR A 265 8.16 7.81 14.89
C THR A 265 8.58 8.60 13.63
N LEU A 266 8.69 7.94 12.47
CA LEU A 266 9.02 8.61 11.20
C LEU A 266 7.90 9.56 10.74
N ILE A 267 6.64 9.20 10.96
CA ILE A 267 5.48 10.06 10.67
C ILE A 267 5.56 11.31 11.53
N ASN A 268 5.68 11.13 12.86
CA ASN A 268 5.70 12.24 13.82
C ASN A 268 6.89 13.18 13.64
N SER A 269 8.04 12.68 13.19
CA SER A 269 9.23 13.50 12.86
C SER A 269 9.15 14.20 11.50
N GLY A 270 8.06 13.98 10.74
CA GLY A 270 7.90 14.49 9.38
C GLY A 270 8.76 13.78 8.32
N ALA A 271 9.49 12.71 8.67
CA ALA A 271 10.35 12.00 7.73
C ALA A 271 9.57 11.35 6.58
N VAL A 272 8.39 10.77 6.86
CA VAL A 272 7.49 10.22 5.84
C VAL A 272 7.01 11.32 4.90
N ARG A 273 6.62 12.49 5.44
CA ARG A 273 6.18 13.64 4.64
C ARG A 273 7.29 14.12 3.71
N ARG A 274 8.53 14.25 4.21
CA ARG A 274 9.68 14.61 3.36
C ARG A 274 9.91 13.59 2.26
N ALA A 275 9.83 12.28 2.57
CA ALA A 275 9.99 11.24 1.56
C ALA A 275 8.92 11.35 0.45
N TYR A 276 7.68 11.66 0.80
CA TYR A 276 6.60 11.92 -0.16
C TYR A 276 6.80 13.21 -0.97
N GLN A 277 7.44 14.24 -0.39
CA GLN A 277 7.81 15.44 -1.14
C GLN A 277 8.94 15.14 -2.14
N GLU A 278 9.96 14.40 -1.73
CA GLU A 278 11.10 14.05 -2.57
C GLU A 278 10.68 13.19 -3.79
N CYS A 279 9.72 12.27 -3.63
CA CYS A 279 9.20 11.50 -4.76
C CYS A 279 8.10 12.22 -5.57
N GLY A 280 7.76 13.46 -5.20
CA GLY A 280 6.79 14.28 -5.91
C GLY A 280 5.32 14.03 -5.57
N PHE A 281 5.01 13.05 -4.70
CA PHE A 281 3.63 12.80 -4.28
C PHE A 281 3.00 14.02 -3.58
N TYR A 282 3.73 14.65 -2.66
CA TYR A 282 3.40 15.96 -2.14
C TYR A 282 4.14 17.04 -2.96
N ASN A 283 3.60 17.36 -4.14
CA ASN A 283 4.27 18.25 -5.07
C ASN A 283 4.13 19.72 -4.62
N PRO A 284 5.21 20.43 -4.30
CA PRO A 284 5.16 21.81 -3.81
C PRO A 284 4.62 22.79 -4.86
N ARG A 285 4.73 22.46 -6.16
CA ARG A 285 4.17 23.30 -7.25
C ARG A 285 2.65 23.34 -7.25
N THR A 286 1.99 22.44 -6.54
CA THR A 286 0.53 22.44 -6.41
C THR A 286 0.06 23.12 -5.12
N SER A 287 0.95 23.75 -4.33
CA SER A 287 0.60 24.32 -3.02
C SER A 287 -0.50 25.39 -3.08
N GLY A 288 -0.54 26.20 -4.11
CA GLY A 288 -1.58 27.22 -4.34
C GLY A 288 -2.80 26.72 -5.15
N TRP A 289 -2.89 25.43 -5.47
CA TRP A 289 -3.98 24.92 -6.28
C TRP A 289 -5.25 24.70 -5.45
N GLN A 290 -6.39 25.01 -6.04
CA GLN A 290 -7.69 24.88 -5.39
C GLN A 290 -8.12 23.41 -5.30
N VAL A 291 -8.54 22.98 -4.08
CA VAL A 291 -9.17 21.67 -3.87
C VAL A 291 -10.67 21.80 -4.19
N MET A 292 -11.09 21.21 -5.31
CA MET A 292 -12.42 21.44 -5.89
C MET A 292 -13.57 20.76 -5.15
N ASN A 293 -13.30 19.75 -4.35
CA ASN A 293 -14.30 19.03 -3.55
C ASN A 293 -14.41 19.52 -2.08
N GLY A 294 -13.98 20.74 -1.81
CA GLY A 294 -14.18 21.40 -0.50
C GLY A 294 -13.34 20.84 0.66
N LYS A 295 -12.43 19.89 0.42
CA LYS A 295 -11.48 19.44 1.43
C LYS A 295 -10.38 20.48 1.61
N THR A 296 -10.08 20.82 2.87
CA THR A 296 -9.00 21.76 3.18
C THR A 296 -7.66 21.04 2.99
N ARG A 297 -6.75 21.63 2.23
CA ARG A 297 -5.37 21.14 2.18
C ARG A 297 -4.72 21.30 3.55
N PRO A 298 -3.94 20.33 4.03
CA PRO A 298 -3.01 20.57 5.11
C PRO A 298 -2.07 21.70 4.69
N GLN A 299 -1.83 22.65 5.60
CA GLN A 299 -0.95 23.79 5.36
C GLN A 299 0.41 23.30 4.85
N PRO A 300 1.00 23.94 3.84
CA PRO A 300 2.40 23.72 3.50
C PRO A 300 3.26 24.21 4.66
N PHE A 301 4.25 23.44 5.06
CA PHE A 301 5.25 23.84 6.05
C PHE A 301 6.45 24.43 5.36
#